data_2a3330b6e92488cca12448b4b5cedf30
#
_entry.id   2a3330b6e92488cca12448b4b5cedf30
#
_cell.length_a   1.000
_cell.length_b   1.000
_cell.length_c   1.000
_cell.angle_alpha   90.00
_cell.angle_beta   90.00
_cell.angle_gamma   90.00
#
_symmetry.space_group_name_H-M   'P 1'
#
loop_
_entity.id
_entity.type
_entity.pdbx_description
1 polymer ?
#
loop_
_entity_poly.entity_id
_entity_poly.type
_entity_poly.pdbx_seq_one_letter_code
_entity_poly.pdbx_strand_id
1 'polypeptide(L)'
;QEAPARASTPPASRSAPVEALDGLLAVTAPLLGTFYRSPAPDAPPFVEVGSVVEPDDTVCIIEVMKLMNNVRAGRRGRVARICAENAALVEFGQTLVLIEPLP
;
A
#
# COMPACT_ATOMS: atom_id res chain seq x y z
N GLN A 1 9.53 -23.70 -12.55
CA GLN A 1 8.98 -23.66 -12.13
C GLN A 1 8.68 -23.54 -11.98
N GLU A 2 8.93 -23.44 -12.12
CA GLU A 2 8.25 -23.35 -11.59
C GLU A 2 8.00 -23.25 -11.31
N ALA A 3 8.43 -23.45 -11.68
CA ALA A 3 7.81 -23.45 -11.25
C ALA A 3 7.61 -23.34 -11.05
N PRO A 4 7.84 -23.36 -11.24
CA PRO A 4 7.41 -23.23 -10.88
C PRO A 4 7.15 -22.84 -10.62
N ALA A 5 7.50 -22.70 -10.65
CA ALA A 5 6.93 -22.34 -10.19
C ALA A 5 6.73 -21.91 -9.95
N ARG A 6 6.89 -21.82 -10.02
CA ARG A 6 6.37 -21.38 -9.58
C ARG A 6 6.40 -20.79 -9.38
N ALA A 7 6.96 -20.75 -9.68
CA ALA A 7 6.60 -20.20 -9.33
C ALA A 7 6.53 -19.53 -9.20
N SER A 8 6.88 -19.30 -9.40
CA SER A 8 6.55 -18.73 -9.04
C SER A 8 6.45 -18.02 -8.87
N THR A 9 6.72 -17.73 -9.02
CA THR A 9 6.34 -17.14 -8.66
C THR A 9 6.41 -16.45 -8.51
N PRO A 10 6.57 -16.26 -8.65
CA PRO A 10 6.43 -15.65 -8.40
C PRO A 10 6.40 -15.12 -8.30
N PRO A 11 6.41 -14.79 -8.32
CA PRO A 11 6.19 -14.24 -8.08
C PRO A 11 5.90 -13.87 -7.92
N ALA A 12 5.89 -13.58 -7.93
CA ALA A 12 5.45 -13.09 -7.58
C ALA A 12 5.20 -12.59 -7.29
N SER A 13 5.07 -12.36 -7.27
CA SER A 13 4.83 -11.85 -6.94
C SER A 13 4.60 -11.17 -6.70
N ARG A 14 4.44 -10.89 -6.63
CA ARG A 14 4.22 -10.16 -6.53
C ARG A 14 3.25 -9.68 -6.55
N SER A 15 2.76 -9.53 -6.58
CA SER A 15 1.86 -8.99 -6.96
C SER A 15 0.65 -9.31 -6.50
N ALA A 16 0.44 -10.01 -6.19
CA ALA A 16 -0.65 -10.36 -5.89
C ALA A 16 -1.05 -9.86 -4.74
N PRO A 17 -1.78 -9.41 -4.60
CA PRO A 17 -2.18 -8.77 -3.66
C PRO A 17 -2.79 -9.38 -2.75
N VAL A 18 -3.03 -9.39 -2.56
CA VAL A 18 -3.41 -10.13 -2.01
C VAL A 18 -3.71 -10.13 -0.71
N GLU A 19 -4.24 -10.99 -0.26
CA GLU A 19 -4.44 -11.13 0.96
C GLU A 19 -3.27 -11.32 1.63
N ALA A 20 -2.94 -10.60 2.43
CA ALA A 20 -1.79 -10.78 3.12
C ALA A 20 -2.06 -11.68 4.26
N LEU A 21 -1.22 -11.77 5.21
CA LEU A 21 -1.35 -12.64 6.29
C LEU A 21 -2.58 -12.40 7.12
N ASP A 22 -3.19 -13.42 7.64
CA ASP A 22 -4.27 -13.33 8.62
C ASP A 22 -5.48 -12.57 8.12
N GLY A 23 -5.77 -12.68 6.85
CA GLY A 23 -6.96 -12.04 6.31
C GLY A 23 -6.83 -10.57 6.08
N LEU A 24 -5.65 -10.01 6.24
CA LEU A 24 -5.45 -8.60 5.96
C LEU A 24 -5.39 -8.38 4.46
N LEU A 25 -5.78 -7.18 4.04
CA LEU A 25 -5.77 -6.83 2.63
C LEU A 25 -4.69 -5.82 2.37
N ALA A 26 -4.02 -5.97 1.26
CA ALA A 26 -2.90 -5.10 0.92
C ALA A 26 -3.32 -3.96 0.03
N VAL A 27 -2.88 -2.76 0.37
CA VAL A 27 -2.94 -1.62 -0.54
C VAL A 27 -1.56 -1.57 -1.17
N THR A 28 -1.51 -1.72 -2.49
CA THR A 28 -0.24 -1.82 -3.20
C THR A 28 0.03 -0.58 -4.01
N ALA A 29 1.28 -0.36 -4.36
CA ALA A 29 1.67 0.81 -5.13
C ALA A 29 1.16 0.67 -6.56
N PRO A 30 0.43 1.66 -7.07
CA PRO A 30 -0.07 1.59 -8.44
C PRO A 30 0.98 1.96 -9.47
N LEU A 31 2.12 2.46 -9.02
CA LEU A 31 3.21 2.84 -9.92
C LEU A 31 4.49 2.97 -9.11
N LEU A 32 5.60 3.01 -9.82
CA LEU A 32 6.91 3.23 -9.23
C LEU A 32 7.04 4.70 -8.84
N GLY A 33 7.51 4.98 -7.66
CA GLY A 33 7.71 6.36 -7.22
C GLY A 33 8.11 6.44 -5.77
N THR A 34 8.08 7.65 -5.23
CA THR A 34 8.46 7.89 -3.85
C THR A 34 7.22 7.91 -2.97
N PHE A 35 7.26 7.14 -1.91
CA PHE A 35 6.13 6.98 -1.00
C PHE A 35 6.17 8.08 0.07
N TYR A 36 5.04 8.76 0.26
CA TYR A 36 4.92 9.74 1.33
C TYR A 36 3.68 9.45 2.17
N ARG A 37 3.83 9.52 3.47
CA ARG A 37 2.72 9.28 4.39
C ARG A 37 1.87 10.51 4.62
N SER A 38 2.38 11.68 4.25
CA SER A 38 1.66 12.93 4.49
C SER A 38 1.79 13.83 3.28
N PRO A 39 0.91 14.83 3.15
CA PRO A 39 0.94 15.71 1.98
C PRO A 39 2.10 16.70 2.00
N ALA A 40 2.71 16.90 3.15
CA ALA A 40 3.84 17.83 3.28
C ALA A 40 4.69 17.40 4.46
N PRO A 41 5.96 17.82 4.51
CA PRO A 41 6.85 17.34 5.57
C PRO A 41 6.37 17.62 6.99
N ASP A 42 5.70 18.74 7.20
CA ASP A 42 5.24 19.06 8.55
C ASP A 42 3.76 18.85 8.72
N ALA A 43 3.10 18.16 7.79
CA ALA A 43 1.69 17.84 7.95
C ALA A 43 1.56 16.47 8.61
N PRO A 44 0.44 16.21 9.27
CA PRO A 44 0.23 14.88 9.86
C PRO A 44 0.07 13.83 8.77
N PRO A 45 0.36 12.57 9.06
CA PRO A 45 0.17 11.51 8.07
C PRO A 45 -1.30 11.34 7.73
N PHE A 46 -1.58 10.85 6.53
CA PHE A 46 -2.96 10.59 6.13
C PHE A 46 -3.62 9.58 7.05
N VAL A 47 -2.89 8.53 7.43
CA VAL A 47 -3.40 7.50 8.32
C VAL A 47 -2.28 7.02 9.22
N GLU A 48 -2.67 6.38 10.32
CA GLU A 48 -1.73 5.73 11.22
C GLU A 48 -2.25 4.35 11.53
N VAL A 49 -1.43 3.51 12.11
CA VAL A 49 -1.89 2.18 12.54
C VAL A 49 -3.04 2.39 13.51
N GLY A 50 -4.14 1.71 13.23
CA GLY A 50 -5.37 1.85 14.03
C GLY A 50 -6.40 2.77 13.42
N SER A 51 -6.05 3.56 12.41
CA SER A 51 -7.02 4.45 11.76
C SER A 51 -8.06 3.65 11.01
N VAL A 52 -9.31 4.09 11.08
CA VAL A 52 -10.37 3.49 10.29
C VAL A 52 -10.49 4.28 9.00
N VAL A 53 -10.55 3.60 7.87
CA VAL A 53 -10.59 4.24 6.56
C VAL A 53 -11.78 3.76 5.76
N GLU A 54 -12.25 4.61 4.86
CA GLU A 54 -13.29 4.27 3.90
C GLU A 54 -12.64 4.05 2.54
N PRO A 55 -13.35 3.44 1.59
CA PRO A 55 -12.72 3.12 0.30
C PRO A 55 -12.10 4.32 -0.42
N ASP A 56 -12.68 5.49 -0.30
CA ASP A 56 -12.17 6.67 -1.00
C ASP A 56 -11.15 7.46 -0.23
N ASP A 57 -10.81 7.04 0.98
CA ASP A 57 -9.85 7.79 1.78
C ASP A 57 -8.45 7.61 1.23
N THR A 58 -7.69 8.69 1.17
CA THR A 58 -6.29 8.63 0.76
C THR A 58 -5.47 8.09 1.92
N VAL A 59 -4.65 7.08 1.66
CA VAL A 59 -3.79 6.51 2.67
C VAL A 59 -2.34 6.93 2.50
N CYS A 60 -1.95 7.32 1.29
CA CYS A 60 -0.59 7.78 1.04
C CYS A 60 -0.52 8.44 -0.33
N ILE A 61 0.65 8.96 -0.65
CA ILE A 61 0.92 9.58 -1.94
C ILE A 61 2.14 8.92 -2.55
N ILE A 62 2.11 8.68 -3.84
CA ILE A 62 3.29 8.26 -4.59
C ILE A 62 3.67 9.41 -5.52
N GLU A 63 4.88 9.93 -5.37
CA GLU A 63 5.34 11.02 -6.20
C GLU A 63 6.15 10.49 -7.37
N VAL A 64 5.82 10.92 -8.56
CA VAL A 64 6.56 10.58 -9.76
C VAL A 64 6.79 11.87 -10.53
N MET A 65 8.04 12.26 -10.72
CA MET A 65 8.38 13.46 -11.51
C MET A 65 7.62 14.69 -11.04
N LYS A 66 7.54 14.84 -9.72
CA LYS A 66 6.88 15.98 -9.07
C LYS A 66 5.36 15.98 -9.21
N LEU A 67 4.80 14.90 -9.71
CA LEU A 67 3.35 14.72 -9.73
C LEU A 67 2.97 13.85 -8.56
N MET A 68 1.98 14.28 -7.80
CA MET A 68 1.55 13.58 -6.62
C MET A 68 0.34 12.73 -6.95
N ASN A 69 0.45 11.45 -6.71
CA ASN A 69 -0.63 10.51 -7.01
C ASN A 69 -1.18 9.97 -5.70
N ASN A 70 -2.46 10.26 -5.44
CA ASN A 70 -3.10 9.78 -4.22
C ASN A 70 -3.40 8.31 -4.33
N VAL A 71 -3.08 7.56 -3.28
CA VAL A 71 -3.41 6.15 -3.22
C VAL A 71 -4.54 6.00 -2.20
N ARG A 72 -5.64 5.41 -2.64
CA ARG A 72 -6.81 5.28 -1.80
C ARG A 72 -6.86 3.92 -1.15
N ALA A 73 -7.59 3.83 -0.05
CA ALA A 73 -7.69 2.56 0.68
C ALA A 73 -8.35 1.48 -0.16
N GLY A 74 -9.38 1.84 -0.92
CA GLY A 74 -10.05 0.88 -1.78
C GLY A 74 -11.05 0.02 -1.07
N ARG A 75 -11.09 0.07 0.25
CA ARG A 75 -12.10 -0.65 1.01
C ARG A 75 -12.15 -0.12 2.41
N ARG A 76 -13.27 -0.37 3.08
CA ARG A 76 -13.44 0.05 4.44
C ARG A 76 -12.69 -0.88 5.37
N GLY A 77 -11.94 -0.34 6.31
CA GLY A 77 -11.21 -1.17 7.24
C GLY A 77 -10.39 -0.35 8.21
N ARG A 78 -9.58 -1.06 8.98
CA ARG A 78 -8.68 -0.43 9.94
C ARG A 78 -7.26 -0.68 9.49
N VAL A 79 -6.42 0.34 9.53
CA VAL A 79 -5.02 0.20 9.15
C VAL A 79 -4.32 -0.69 10.17
N ALA A 80 -3.85 -1.84 9.73
CA ALA A 80 -3.19 -2.80 10.62
C ALA A 80 -1.68 -2.58 10.62
N ARG A 81 -1.12 -2.14 9.48
CA ARG A 81 0.32 -1.99 9.39
C ARG A 81 0.66 -1.08 8.23
N ILE A 82 1.69 -0.27 8.40
CA ILE A 82 2.23 0.53 7.30
C ILE A 82 3.56 -0.09 6.93
N CYS A 83 3.67 -0.57 5.70
CA CYS A 83 4.77 -1.43 5.29
C CYS A 83 5.89 -0.68 4.57
N ALA A 84 5.65 0.53 4.11
CA ALA A 84 6.67 1.32 3.43
C ALA A 84 7.11 2.46 4.32
N GLU A 85 8.33 2.95 4.10
CA GLU A 85 8.84 4.05 4.89
C GLU A 85 8.64 5.35 4.18
N ASN A 86 8.41 6.41 4.95
CA ASN A 86 8.21 7.74 4.39
C ASN A 86 9.43 8.15 3.58
N ALA A 87 9.20 8.72 2.41
CA ALA A 87 10.22 9.20 1.51
C ALA A 87 11.07 8.10 0.87
N ALA A 88 10.62 6.86 0.95
CA ALA A 88 11.33 5.74 0.33
C ALA A 88 10.79 5.46 -1.06
N LEU A 89 11.64 4.97 -1.93
CA LEU A 89 11.22 4.55 -3.25
C LEU A 89 10.45 3.23 -3.15
N VAL A 90 9.33 3.14 -3.81
CA VAL A 90 8.53 1.91 -3.86
C VAL A 90 8.30 1.54 -5.31
N GLU A 91 8.09 0.26 -5.54
CA GLU A 91 7.89 -0.27 -6.89
C GLU A 91 6.45 -0.62 -7.13
N PHE A 92 6.06 -0.70 -8.39
CA PHE A 92 4.72 -1.10 -8.74
C PHE A 92 4.38 -2.43 -8.07
N GLY A 93 3.25 -2.49 -7.41
CA GLY A 93 2.78 -3.71 -6.76
C GLY A 93 3.33 -3.95 -5.36
N GLN A 94 4.26 -3.10 -4.91
CA GLN A 94 4.80 -3.27 -3.57
C GLN A 94 3.72 -2.96 -2.54
N THR A 95 3.63 -3.76 -1.48
CA THR A 95 2.64 -3.53 -0.43
C THR A 95 3.00 -2.30 0.37
N LEU A 96 2.06 -1.38 0.48
CA LEU A 96 2.28 -0.13 1.19
C LEU A 96 1.61 -0.15 2.56
N VAL A 97 0.39 -0.64 2.63
CA VAL A 97 -0.41 -0.63 3.86
C VAL A 97 -1.21 -1.91 3.91
N LEU A 98 -1.33 -2.48 5.09
CA LEU A 98 -2.20 -3.63 5.30
C LEU A 98 -3.44 -3.17 6.05
N ILE A 99 -4.61 -3.60 5.60
CA ILE A 99 -5.88 -3.18 6.15
C ILE A 99 -6.65 -4.39 6.63
N GLU A 100 -7.18 -4.28 7.84
CA GLU A 100 -8.08 -5.26 8.39
C GLU A 100 -9.48 -4.91 7.92
N PRO A 101 -10.14 -5.74 7.11
CA PRO A 101 -11.45 -5.38 6.60
C PRO A 101 -12.47 -5.25 7.72
N LEU A 102 -13.35 -4.28 7.61
CA LEU A 102 -14.44 -4.10 8.57
C LEU A 102 -15.76 -4.29 7.85
N PRO A 103 -16.77 -4.77 8.56
CA PRO A 103 -18.09 -4.97 7.94
C PRO A 103 -18.74 -3.70 7.47
#